data_10b01980548f8e2dd0d466fe49bd9e93
#
_entry.id   10b01980548f8e2dd0d466fe49bd9e93
#
_cell.length_a   1.000
_cell.length_b   1.000
_cell.length_c   1.000
_cell.angle_alpha   90.00
_cell.angle_beta   90.00
_cell.angle_gamma   90.00
#
_symmetry.space_group_name_H-M   'P 1'
#
loop_
_entity.id
_entity.type
_entity.pdbx_description
1 polymer ?
#
loop_
_entity_poly.entity_id
_entity_poly.type
_entity_poly.pdbx_seq_one_letter_code
_entity_poly.pdbx_strand_id
1 'polypeptide(L)'
;GYSIDNLHPGTPMSLMYSHDPGVVSLSWSGPQDEDFSYHNIYRQDINSTEPAVVFTTIDSFYVDIEVEDVGAYEYWVTAVDLSGLESDPSNSVSAVLSADEALGLPTEFALNQNYPNPFNPSTQIQYALPEETRVVISIYDLMGRKVRTLINDVQDAGYRSVMWNATNDMGRLVSAGVYIYSIQAG
;
A
#
# COMPACT_ATOMS: atom_id res chain seq x y z
N GLY A 1 -38.82 13.18 -15.82
CA GLY A 1 -38.05 14.00 -14.87
C GLY A 1 -36.85 13.20 -14.45
N TYR A 2 -35.66 13.75 -14.63
CA TYR A 2 -34.44 13.18 -14.05
C TYR A 2 -34.52 13.40 -12.54
N SER A 3 -34.48 12.34 -11.75
CA SER A 3 -34.25 12.43 -10.33
C SER A 3 -32.80 12.87 -10.17
N ILE A 4 -32.57 14.06 -9.63
CA ILE A 4 -31.23 14.45 -9.17
C ILE A 4 -31.05 13.70 -7.86
N ASP A 5 -30.09 12.81 -7.80
CA ASP A 5 -29.69 12.21 -6.55
C ASP A 5 -29.06 13.30 -5.68
N ASN A 6 -29.67 13.52 -4.52
CA ASN A 6 -29.20 14.50 -3.52
C ASN A 6 -28.84 13.79 -2.20
N LEU A 7 -28.74 12.46 -2.21
CA LEU A 7 -28.34 11.71 -1.05
C LEU A 7 -26.80 11.59 -1.05
N HIS A 8 -26.21 11.89 0.08
CA HIS A 8 -24.79 11.62 0.30
C HIS A 8 -24.55 10.11 0.42
N PRO A 9 -23.44 9.59 -0.08
CA PRO A 9 -23.11 8.18 0.11
C PRO A 9 -22.95 7.84 1.59
N GLY A 10 -23.05 6.56 1.92
CA GLY A 10 -22.87 6.06 3.28
C GLY A 10 -21.46 6.36 3.79
N THR A 11 -21.35 6.70 5.07
CA THR A 11 -20.09 7.00 5.72
C THR A 11 -19.23 5.71 5.82
N PRO A 12 -17.96 5.73 5.43
CA PRO A 12 -17.03 4.62 5.68
C PRO A 12 -16.88 4.37 7.19
N MET A 13 -16.82 3.10 7.59
CA MET A 13 -16.81 2.71 9.00
C MET A 13 -15.62 1.81 9.32
N SER A 14 -15.34 1.69 10.63
CA SER A 14 -14.30 0.78 11.13
C SER A 14 -12.93 1.02 10.51
N LEU A 15 -12.57 2.29 10.32
CA LEU A 15 -11.21 2.63 9.89
C LEU A 15 -10.23 2.14 10.95
N MET A 16 -9.28 1.32 10.50
CA MET A 16 -8.17 0.78 11.28
C MET A 16 -6.86 1.07 10.56
N TYR A 17 -5.76 1.05 11.31
CA TYR A 17 -4.43 1.17 10.75
C TYR A 17 -3.49 0.13 11.34
N SER A 18 -2.44 -0.17 10.57
CA SER A 18 -1.20 -0.77 11.03
C SER A 18 -0.05 0.01 10.42
N HIS A 19 1.11 -0.03 11.02
CA HIS A 19 2.28 0.66 10.48
C HIS A 19 3.53 -0.20 10.60
N ASP A 20 4.42 0.01 9.64
CA ASP A 20 5.82 -0.40 9.62
C ASP A 20 6.66 0.86 9.41
N PRO A 21 7.99 0.85 9.63
CA PRO A 21 8.83 2.02 9.38
C PRO A 21 8.62 2.61 7.99
N GLY A 22 8.24 3.90 7.93
CA GLY A 22 7.96 4.61 6.68
C GLY A 22 6.70 4.21 5.94
N VAL A 23 5.81 3.41 6.54
CA VAL A 23 4.58 2.93 5.89
C VAL A 23 3.41 2.90 6.87
N VAL A 24 2.28 3.48 6.49
CA VAL A 24 1.00 3.33 7.19
C VAL A 24 0.00 2.62 6.28
N SER A 25 -0.53 1.51 6.74
CA SER A 25 -1.57 0.74 6.05
C SER A 25 -2.92 0.98 6.71
N LEU A 26 -3.89 1.40 5.91
CA LEU A 26 -5.25 1.71 6.31
C LEU A 26 -6.23 0.70 5.72
N SER A 27 -7.26 0.33 6.49
CA SER A 27 -8.37 -0.49 6.01
C SER A 27 -9.67 -0.05 6.68
N TRP A 28 -10.78 -0.15 5.95
CA TRP A 28 -12.11 0.25 6.42
C TRP A 28 -13.21 -0.55 5.75
N SER A 29 -14.44 -0.37 6.21
CA SER A 29 -15.64 -0.86 5.53
C SER A 29 -16.24 0.28 4.70
N GLY A 30 -16.25 0.11 3.39
CA GLY A 30 -16.86 1.08 2.46
C GLY A 30 -18.39 1.00 2.44
N PRO A 31 -19.05 2.04 1.88
CA PRO A 31 -20.49 2.03 1.68
C PRO A 31 -20.91 0.94 0.68
N GLN A 32 -22.20 0.58 0.72
CA GLN A 32 -22.80 -0.40 -0.20
C GLN A 32 -23.70 0.29 -1.25
N ASP A 33 -23.52 1.58 -1.45
CA ASP A 33 -24.34 2.40 -2.35
C ASP A 33 -24.02 2.05 -3.81
N GLU A 34 -25.07 1.93 -4.66
CA GLU A 34 -24.92 1.56 -6.07
C GLU A 34 -24.22 2.64 -6.90
N ASP A 35 -24.25 3.87 -6.44
CA ASP A 35 -23.65 5.06 -7.06
C ASP A 35 -22.30 5.46 -6.44
N PHE A 36 -21.74 4.63 -5.56
CA PHE A 36 -20.40 4.84 -5.01
C PHE A 36 -19.35 4.97 -6.13
N SER A 37 -18.46 5.96 -6.02
CA SER A 37 -17.42 6.24 -7.01
C SER A 37 -16.01 5.97 -6.47
N TYR A 38 -15.63 6.62 -5.38
CA TYR A 38 -14.29 6.44 -4.77
C TYR A 38 -14.29 6.93 -3.31
N HIS A 39 -13.21 6.60 -2.60
CA HIS A 39 -12.91 7.15 -1.28
C HIS A 39 -11.87 8.27 -1.36
N ASN A 40 -12.04 9.30 -0.51
CA ASN A 40 -10.98 10.23 -0.15
C ASN A 40 -10.35 9.77 1.16
N ILE A 41 -9.02 9.71 1.19
CA ILE A 41 -8.24 9.45 2.39
C ILE A 41 -7.54 10.74 2.76
N TYR A 42 -7.79 11.23 3.96
CA TYR A 42 -7.19 12.43 4.50
C TYR A 42 -6.07 12.07 5.46
N ARG A 43 -4.91 12.71 5.29
CA ARG A 43 -3.78 12.65 6.21
C ARG A 43 -3.47 14.03 6.73
N GLN A 44 -3.51 14.20 8.03
CA GLN A 44 -3.13 15.42 8.74
C GLN A 44 -1.91 15.13 9.59
N ASP A 45 -0.82 15.87 9.40
CA ASP A 45 0.26 15.90 10.38
C ASP A 45 -0.23 16.65 11.63
N ILE A 46 -0.25 15.93 12.78
CA ILE A 46 -0.77 16.47 14.05
C ILE A 46 0.06 17.68 14.55
N ASN A 47 1.32 17.74 14.14
CA ASN A 47 2.25 18.82 14.54
C ASN A 47 2.27 19.98 13.54
N SER A 48 1.54 19.89 12.44
CA SER A 48 1.50 20.90 11.38
C SER A 48 0.18 21.67 11.38
N THR A 49 0.24 22.94 10.98
CA THR A 49 -0.93 23.77 10.68
C THR A 49 -1.34 23.74 9.20
N GLU A 50 -0.59 23.02 8.38
CA GLU A 50 -0.92 22.86 6.97
C GLU A 50 -2.21 22.03 6.81
N PRO A 51 -2.96 22.27 5.73
CA PRO A 51 -4.15 21.46 5.44
C PRO A 51 -3.81 19.98 5.28
N ALA A 52 -4.78 19.12 5.56
CA ALA A 52 -4.64 17.69 5.31
C ALA A 52 -4.33 17.39 3.84
N VAL A 53 -3.43 16.44 3.61
CA VAL A 53 -3.19 15.88 2.27
C VAL A 53 -4.31 14.89 1.95
N VAL A 54 -4.80 14.89 0.70
CA VAL A 54 -5.90 14.04 0.26
C VAL A 54 -5.44 13.08 -0.82
N PHE A 55 -5.68 11.80 -0.61
CA PHE A 55 -5.46 10.72 -1.58
C PHE A 55 -6.81 10.12 -1.98
N THR A 56 -6.85 9.40 -3.09
CA THR A 56 -8.10 8.75 -3.57
C THR A 56 -7.87 7.28 -3.90
N THR A 57 -8.87 6.43 -3.61
CA THR A 57 -8.88 5.02 -3.99
C THR A 57 -10.31 4.52 -4.20
N ILE A 58 -10.49 3.51 -5.04
CA ILE A 58 -11.76 2.78 -5.17
C ILE A 58 -11.83 1.57 -4.21
N ASP A 59 -10.70 1.20 -3.61
CA ASP A 59 -10.58 0.08 -2.70
C ASP A 59 -10.96 0.50 -1.26
N SER A 60 -11.22 -0.46 -0.40
CA SER A 60 -11.47 -0.26 1.03
C SER A 60 -10.19 -0.37 1.88
N PHE A 61 -9.08 -0.03 1.28
CA PHE A 61 -7.77 0.03 1.94
C PHE A 61 -6.86 1.00 1.18
N TYR A 62 -5.82 1.49 1.86
CA TYR A 62 -4.80 2.36 1.31
C TYR A 62 -3.47 2.14 2.02
N VAL A 63 -2.37 2.25 1.30
CA VAL A 63 -1.02 2.16 1.85
C VAL A 63 -0.30 3.47 1.60
N ASP A 64 -0.06 4.21 2.67
CA ASP A 64 0.68 5.47 2.64
C ASP A 64 2.18 5.19 2.85
N ILE A 65 2.96 5.47 1.83
CA ILE A 65 4.42 5.32 1.81
C ILE A 65 5.14 6.67 1.79
N GLU A 66 4.39 7.76 1.92
CA GLU A 66 4.91 9.13 1.92
C GLU A 66 5.01 9.70 3.34
N VAL A 67 4.91 8.85 4.36
CA VAL A 67 5.08 9.24 5.75
C VAL A 67 6.57 9.26 6.11
N GLU A 68 6.95 10.17 6.99
CA GLU A 68 8.29 10.18 7.56
C GLU A 68 8.44 9.05 8.59
N ASP A 69 9.66 8.53 8.78
CA ASP A 69 9.94 7.47 9.75
C ASP A 69 9.62 7.88 11.20
N VAL A 70 9.59 9.18 11.46
CA VAL A 70 9.21 9.77 12.74
C VAL A 70 8.16 10.84 12.49
N GLY A 71 6.99 10.68 13.05
CA GLY A 71 5.89 11.62 12.85
C GLY A 71 4.63 11.21 13.58
N ALA A 72 3.63 12.06 13.57
CA ALA A 72 2.31 11.76 14.11
C ALA A 72 1.25 12.25 13.12
N TYR A 73 0.49 11.32 12.59
CA TYR A 73 -0.50 11.59 11.55
C TYR A 73 -1.89 11.15 12.00
N GLU A 74 -2.89 11.95 11.72
CA GLU A 74 -4.29 11.58 11.86
C GLU A 74 -4.88 11.29 10.48
N TYR A 75 -5.61 10.18 10.37
CA TYR A 75 -6.27 9.76 9.14
C TYR A 75 -7.77 9.64 9.35
N TRP A 76 -8.53 10.00 8.33
CA TRP A 76 -9.95 9.69 8.18
C TRP A 76 -10.30 9.48 6.72
N VAL A 77 -11.43 8.86 6.45
CA VAL A 77 -11.87 8.50 5.11
C VAL A 77 -13.29 8.98 4.89
N THR A 78 -13.56 9.46 3.69
CA THR A 78 -14.92 9.75 3.20
C THR A 78 -15.21 8.94 1.95
N ALA A 79 -16.47 8.81 1.58
CA ALA A 79 -16.92 8.25 0.31
C ALA A 79 -17.46 9.33 -0.60
N VAL A 80 -17.27 9.19 -1.90
CA VAL A 80 -17.80 10.10 -2.92
C VAL A 80 -18.62 9.30 -3.92
N ASP A 81 -19.79 9.79 -4.29
CA ASP A 81 -20.67 9.19 -5.28
C ASP A 81 -20.37 9.67 -6.71
N LEU A 82 -21.11 9.12 -7.69
CA LEU A 82 -21.01 9.52 -9.10
C LEU A 82 -21.48 10.94 -9.37
N SER A 83 -22.23 11.54 -8.45
CA SER A 83 -22.70 12.94 -8.52
C SER A 83 -21.68 13.92 -7.93
N GLY A 84 -20.64 13.42 -7.26
CA GLY A 84 -19.61 14.20 -6.59
C GLY A 84 -20.02 14.67 -5.19
N LEU A 85 -21.07 14.08 -4.59
CA LEU A 85 -21.42 14.32 -3.20
C LEU A 85 -20.52 13.48 -2.29
N GLU A 86 -20.10 14.08 -1.19
CA GLU A 86 -19.17 13.46 -0.25
C GLU A 86 -19.89 13.14 1.07
N SER A 87 -19.59 11.99 1.65
CA SER A 87 -20.16 11.52 2.92
C SER A 87 -19.57 12.28 4.11
N ASP A 88 -20.18 12.08 5.28
CA ASP A 88 -19.52 12.40 6.54
C ASP A 88 -18.22 11.58 6.69
N PRO A 89 -17.22 12.09 7.45
CA PRO A 89 -15.98 11.38 7.68
C PRO A 89 -16.17 10.13 8.56
N SER A 90 -15.37 9.11 8.33
CA SER A 90 -15.24 7.95 9.20
C SER A 90 -14.78 8.33 10.62
N ASN A 91 -14.64 7.34 11.51
CA ASN A 91 -13.79 7.54 12.68
C ASN A 91 -12.37 7.89 12.24
N SER A 92 -11.68 8.73 13.02
CA SER A 92 -10.26 9.00 12.81
C SER A 92 -9.38 7.97 13.52
N VAL A 93 -8.17 7.77 13.01
CA VAL A 93 -7.11 6.99 13.64
C VAL A 93 -5.82 7.80 13.66
N SER A 94 -5.06 7.69 14.76
CA SER A 94 -3.78 8.41 14.91
C SER A 94 -2.63 7.42 14.83
N ALA A 95 -1.82 7.53 13.79
CA ALA A 95 -0.57 6.80 13.63
C ALA A 95 0.59 7.62 14.19
N VAL A 96 1.22 7.13 15.26
CA VAL A 96 2.40 7.76 15.84
C VAL A 96 3.60 6.90 15.49
N LEU A 97 4.48 7.45 14.65
CA LEU A 97 5.72 6.80 14.21
C LEU A 97 6.85 7.30 15.08
N SER A 98 7.55 6.41 15.78
CA SER A 98 8.60 6.76 16.71
C SER A 98 9.99 6.40 16.17
N ALA A 99 11.01 7.16 16.57
CA ALA A 99 12.40 6.89 16.21
C ALA A 99 12.89 5.52 16.70
N ASP A 100 12.34 4.99 17.79
CA ASP A 100 12.67 3.66 18.31
C ASP A 100 12.12 2.54 17.44
N GLU A 101 11.02 2.82 16.73
CA GLU A 101 10.45 1.89 15.73
C GLU A 101 11.16 2.05 14.38
N ALA A 102 11.55 3.27 14.00
CA ALA A 102 12.36 3.53 12.80
C ALA A 102 13.78 2.93 12.90
N LEU A 103 14.31 2.75 14.10
CA LEU A 103 15.57 2.02 14.37
C LEU A 103 15.36 0.51 14.54
N GLY A 104 14.12 0.04 14.53
CA GLY A 104 13.76 -1.36 14.55
C GLY A 104 14.21 -2.05 13.27
N LEU A 105 15.50 -2.38 13.19
CA LEU A 105 15.98 -3.28 12.15
C LEU A 105 15.20 -4.60 12.29
N PRO A 106 14.80 -5.20 11.17
CA PRO A 106 14.19 -6.52 11.21
C PRO A 106 15.08 -7.48 11.98
N THR A 107 14.52 -8.24 12.90
CA THR A 107 15.25 -9.26 13.65
C THR A 107 15.34 -10.59 12.90
N GLU A 108 14.51 -10.75 11.87
CA GLU A 108 14.43 -11.97 11.06
C GLU A 108 14.28 -11.61 9.58
N PHE A 109 14.75 -12.52 8.73
CA PHE A 109 14.42 -12.47 7.31
C PHE A 109 12.92 -12.65 7.09
N ALA A 110 12.29 -11.77 6.34
CA ALA A 110 10.91 -11.95 5.92
C ALA A 110 10.75 -11.68 4.42
N LEU A 111 9.86 -12.43 3.79
CA LEU A 111 9.36 -12.18 2.46
C LEU A 111 7.84 -12.14 2.54
N ASN A 112 7.27 -10.98 2.34
CA ASN A 112 5.84 -10.79 2.45
C ASN A 112 5.13 -11.15 1.15
N GLN A 113 3.82 -11.39 1.25
CA GLN A 113 2.98 -11.58 0.08
C GLN A 113 2.99 -10.31 -0.77
N ASN A 114 3.13 -10.49 -2.09
CA ASN A 114 3.08 -9.36 -3.02
C ASN A 114 1.71 -8.69 -3.01
N TYR A 115 1.72 -7.38 -3.16
CA TYR A 115 0.49 -6.60 -3.18
C TYR A 115 0.53 -5.54 -4.30
N PRO A 116 -0.59 -5.35 -5.03
CA PRO A 116 -1.82 -6.16 -5.02
C PRO A 116 -1.61 -7.59 -5.54
N ASN A 117 -2.48 -8.52 -5.11
CA ASN A 117 -2.55 -9.88 -5.64
C ASN A 117 -4.02 -10.35 -5.64
N PRO A 118 -4.69 -10.52 -6.82
CA PRO A 118 -4.13 -10.37 -8.17
C PRO A 118 -3.63 -8.97 -8.50
N PHE A 119 -2.71 -8.85 -9.46
CA PHE A 119 -2.10 -7.59 -9.87
C PHE A 119 -2.37 -7.25 -11.34
N ASN A 120 -2.40 -5.94 -11.69
CA ASN A 120 -2.60 -5.47 -13.05
C ASN A 120 -2.04 -4.04 -13.24
N PRO A 121 -0.99 -3.84 -14.01
CA PRO A 121 0.02 -4.81 -14.41
C PRO A 121 1.16 -4.94 -13.40
N SER A 122 1.14 -4.19 -12.28
CA SER A 122 2.24 -4.11 -11.33
C SER A 122 1.87 -4.64 -9.96
N THR A 123 2.88 -5.13 -9.24
CA THR A 123 2.78 -5.56 -7.86
C THR A 123 4.06 -5.22 -7.12
N GLN A 124 3.96 -4.97 -5.82
CA GLN A 124 5.07 -4.71 -4.94
C GLN A 124 5.36 -5.97 -4.11
N ILE A 125 6.63 -6.30 -3.97
CA ILE A 125 7.13 -7.36 -3.12
C ILE A 125 7.90 -6.70 -2.00
N GLN A 126 7.48 -6.91 -0.75
CA GLN A 126 8.12 -6.40 0.45
C GLN A 126 8.93 -7.50 1.12
N TYR A 127 10.07 -7.15 1.67
CA TYR A 127 10.96 -8.07 2.38
C TYR A 127 11.74 -7.33 3.47
N ALA A 128 12.25 -8.08 4.44
CA ALA A 128 12.98 -7.56 5.57
C ALA A 128 14.38 -8.19 5.64
N LEU A 129 15.39 -7.38 5.90
CA LEU A 129 16.80 -7.76 6.00
C LEU A 129 17.30 -7.43 7.40
N PRO A 130 17.62 -8.43 8.27
CA PRO A 130 18.14 -8.15 9.61
C PRO A 130 19.58 -7.62 9.62
N GLU A 131 20.32 -7.85 8.53
CA GLU A 131 21.73 -7.41 8.37
C GLU A 131 22.01 -7.07 6.91
N GLU A 132 23.08 -6.30 6.68
CA GLU A 132 23.59 -6.04 5.33
C GLU A 132 23.93 -7.38 4.66
N THR A 133 23.35 -7.63 3.49
CA THR A 133 23.52 -8.89 2.79
C THR A 133 23.30 -8.74 1.28
N ARG A 134 23.83 -9.70 0.52
CA ARG A 134 23.53 -9.79 -0.91
C ARG A 134 22.13 -10.37 -1.10
N VAL A 135 21.29 -9.62 -1.81
CA VAL A 135 19.91 -10.01 -2.11
C VAL A 135 19.76 -10.31 -3.60
N VAL A 136 19.16 -11.46 -3.90
CA VAL A 136 18.71 -11.80 -5.24
C VAL A 136 17.21 -12.10 -5.20
N ILE A 137 16.40 -11.25 -5.87
CA ILE A 137 14.96 -11.49 -6.04
C ILE A 137 14.69 -11.83 -7.50
N SER A 138 14.11 -13.00 -7.73
CA SER A 138 13.83 -13.52 -9.07
C SER A 138 12.37 -13.97 -9.22
N ILE A 139 11.81 -13.73 -10.40
CA ILE A 139 10.47 -14.18 -10.81
C ILE A 139 10.60 -15.42 -11.70
N TYR A 140 9.75 -16.40 -11.49
CA TYR A 140 9.68 -17.65 -12.24
C TYR A 140 8.26 -17.91 -12.75
N ASP A 141 8.16 -18.60 -13.87
CA ASP A 141 6.88 -19.17 -14.32
C ASP A 141 6.62 -20.53 -13.62
N LEU A 142 5.44 -21.10 -13.84
CA LEU A 142 5.03 -22.39 -13.25
C LEU A 142 5.90 -23.57 -13.71
N MET A 143 6.68 -23.42 -14.77
CA MET A 143 7.63 -24.45 -15.22
C MET A 143 9.02 -24.29 -14.57
N GLY A 144 9.17 -23.32 -13.64
CA GLY A 144 10.44 -23.02 -12.97
C GLY A 144 11.44 -22.26 -13.84
N ARG A 145 11.03 -21.74 -15.00
CA ARG A 145 11.89 -20.92 -15.86
C ARG A 145 11.96 -19.52 -15.31
N LYS A 146 13.17 -18.99 -15.17
CA LYS A 146 13.37 -17.62 -14.72
C LYS A 146 12.82 -16.64 -15.76
N VAL A 147 11.95 -15.74 -15.31
CA VAL A 147 11.31 -14.71 -16.10
C VAL A 147 12.07 -13.39 -15.96
N ARG A 148 12.40 -13.02 -14.72
CA ARG A 148 13.09 -11.76 -14.43
C ARG A 148 13.88 -11.84 -13.13
N THR A 149 15.01 -11.16 -13.10
CA THR A 149 15.71 -10.81 -11.87
C THR A 149 15.38 -9.36 -11.53
N LEU A 150 14.73 -9.14 -10.38
CA LEU A 150 14.34 -7.81 -9.92
C LEU A 150 15.47 -7.12 -9.16
N ILE A 151 16.18 -7.88 -8.33
CA ILE A 151 17.30 -7.39 -7.52
C ILE A 151 18.43 -8.42 -7.61
N ASN A 152 19.67 -7.95 -7.66
CA ASN A 152 20.89 -8.74 -7.52
C ASN A 152 22.01 -7.80 -7.04
N ASP A 153 21.95 -7.39 -5.77
CA ASP A 153 22.87 -6.41 -5.21
C ASP A 153 23.01 -6.61 -3.68
N VAL A 154 24.03 -5.98 -3.10
CA VAL A 154 24.20 -5.88 -1.64
C VAL A 154 23.28 -4.78 -1.13
N GLN A 155 22.52 -5.08 -0.10
CA GLN A 155 21.59 -4.16 0.53
C GLN A 155 21.79 -4.11 2.04
N ASP A 156 21.72 -2.90 2.60
CA ASP A 156 21.77 -2.68 4.04
C ASP A 156 20.58 -3.33 4.73
N ALA A 157 20.71 -3.59 6.03
CA ALA A 157 19.61 -3.99 6.90
C ALA A 157 18.42 -3.02 6.78
N GLY A 158 17.21 -3.54 6.97
CA GLY A 158 15.98 -2.75 6.95
C GLY A 158 14.83 -3.42 6.21
N TYR A 159 13.67 -2.77 6.26
CA TYR A 159 12.50 -3.11 5.46
C TYR A 159 12.67 -2.56 4.04
N ARG A 160 12.43 -3.38 3.06
CA ARG A 160 12.69 -3.09 1.65
C ARG A 160 11.53 -3.49 0.77
N SER A 161 11.43 -2.88 -0.39
CA SER A 161 10.44 -3.28 -1.39
C SER A 161 10.98 -3.18 -2.80
N VAL A 162 10.41 -3.98 -3.70
CA VAL A 162 10.69 -3.91 -5.13
C VAL A 162 9.41 -4.09 -5.92
N MET A 163 9.27 -3.32 -6.98
CA MET A 163 8.11 -3.41 -7.87
C MET A 163 8.39 -4.32 -9.07
N TRP A 164 7.42 -5.16 -9.40
CA TRP A 164 7.40 -5.90 -10.65
C TRP A 164 6.22 -5.46 -11.51
N ASN A 165 6.48 -5.08 -12.73
CA ASN A 165 5.51 -4.55 -13.71
C ASN A 165 5.17 -5.56 -14.81
N ALA A 166 5.10 -6.85 -14.48
CA ALA A 166 4.80 -7.94 -15.42
C ALA A 166 5.69 -7.97 -16.66
N THR A 167 6.98 -7.64 -16.53
CA THR A 167 7.93 -7.72 -17.64
C THR A 167 9.02 -8.75 -17.37
N ASN A 168 9.58 -9.33 -18.43
CA ASN A 168 10.75 -10.19 -18.37
C ASN A 168 12.08 -9.37 -18.38
N ASP A 169 13.22 -10.05 -18.31
CA ASP A 169 14.55 -9.40 -18.33
C ASP A 169 14.80 -8.55 -19.60
N MET A 170 14.08 -8.81 -20.69
CA MET A 170 14.16 -8.01 -21.94
C MET A 170 13.20 -6.80 -21.94
N GLY A 171 12.48 -6.55 -20.83
CA GLY A 171 11.47 -5.49 -20.72
C GLY A 171 10.15 -5.77 -21.46
N ARG A 172 9.93 -6.97 -21.96
CA ARG A 172 8.71 -7.35 -22.66
C ARG A 172 7.66 -7.83 -21.66
N LEU A 173 6.41 -7.40 -21.86
CA LEU A 173 5.28 -7.88 -21.06
C LEU A 173 5.18 -9.41 -21.14
N VAL A 174 4.92 -10.02 -20.00
CA VAL A 174 4.63 -11.46 -19.90
C VAL A 174 3.12 -11.70 -19.96
N SER A 175 2.73 -12.93 -20.26
CA SER A 175 1.32 -13.30 -20.33
C SER A 175 0.66 -13.23 -18.96
N ALA A 176 -0.66 -12.97 -18.92
CA ALA A 176 -1.42 -13.14 -17.68
C ALA A 176 -1.30 -14.58 -17.18
N GLY A 177 -1.11 -14.75 -15.87
CA GLY A 177 -0.92 -16.06 -15.27
C GLY A 177 -0.40 -15.99 -13.84
N VAL A 178 -0.04 -17.16 -13.32
CA VAL A 178 0.56 -17.31 -11.99
C VAL A 178 2.09 -17.31 -12.13
N TYR A 179 2.75 -16.55 -11.27
CA TYR A 179 4.20 -16.46 -11.18
C TYR A 179 4.64 -16.71 -9.75
N ILE A 180 5.82 -17.25 -9.60
CA ILE A 180 6.46 -17.50 -8.31
C ILE A 180 7.64 -16.53 -8.19
N TYR A 181 7.78 -15.90 -7.05
CA TYR A 181 8.98 -15.13 -6.73
C TYR A 181 9.74 -15.79 -5.59
N SER A 182 11.04 -15.61 -5.60
CA SER A 182 11.93 -16.08 -4.55
C SER A 182 12.93 -14.99 -4.18
N ILE A 183 13.32 -14.99 -2.91
CA ILE A 183 14.44 -14.21 -2.40
C ILE A 183 15.54 -15.16 -1.95
N GLN A 184 16.77 -14.82 -2.27
CA GLN A 184 17.98 -15.40 -1.70
C GLN A 184 18.74 -14.25 -1.03
N ALA A 185 19.10 -14.44 0.23
CA ALA A 185 19.86 -13.49 1.01
C ALA A 185 20.98 -14.24 1.74
N GLY A 186 22.24 -13.74 1.59
CA GLY A 186 23.43 -14.38 2.12
C GLY A 186 24.38 -14.90 1.07
#